data_61bd11c73dea13f8192e51dcec4e8adf
#
_entry.id   61bd11c73dea13f8192e51dcec4e8adf
#
_cell.length_a   1.000
_cell.length_b   1.000
_cell.length_c   1.000
_cell.angle_alpha   90.00
_cell.angle_beta   90.00
_cell.angle_gamma   90.00
#
_symmetry.space_group_name_H-M   'P 1'
#
loop_
_entity.id
_entity.type
_entity.pdbx_description
1 polymer ?
#
loop_
_entity_poly.entity_id
_entity_poly.type
_entity_poly.pdbx_seq_one_letter_code
_entity_poly.pdbx_strand_id
1 'polypeptide(L)'
;MKKTAKSIVAIIGVIMLLVGCFGAWLVRSSGNTVQIFEVNIPDQSGTYIHATVFKPKTATAENPAPVVVTCNGYADTGEKQDFAAIELSRRGVVVFEMDALSHGLSSTSTYDSSPASTMGEAVGMISLVEFISNAELDYIDLSRLGITGHSMGGIATRVTYEHFGALETAALEAARLPESDGGEEITDAEFEYAESLNVISAAFFQSALPMPDVGAYGNYYRNAGINYTYYDEGNYTTSNGDGDLTDAPEALAFINSMLDEENAIDTVEIGKYYGSVEDNNLRVVYNVKTTHTFEYMTPASATCLIDFFTDCLSLDTDLSSSNLIFMYRFLFSTIGLIGLGLLITSFVYALLRTKFFGTICVRVPEPKAVLKSSSDKAVFWGSWLVIIVITVFCLVPVIRLDACVYTIFYVIVFAANFIFHFDFRIWNMSAKVFIADKLVMFIEYLPWFMFFMVIQSLVTNTSNRIAGQKHNLLINVIGNTLGLLIIGVFAYTYLFTTGVSFPAWASAWDRVAQVFPFMLYTLATIIISRRCFEKTGSIWTGAFVNSFIVTMMLVTNTSNFYLLG
;
A
#
# COMPACT_ATOMS: atom_id res chain seq x y z
N MET A 1 -0.42 24.46 -31.95
CA MET A 1 -1.35 25.12 -30.99
C MET A 1 -1.00 26.61 -30.90
N LYS A 2 -1.98 27.50 -30.99
CA LYS A 2 -1.81 28.95 -30.81
C LYS A 2 -1.27 29.23 -29.39
N LYS A 3 -0.57 30.37 -29.21
CA LYS A 3 0.05 30.75 -27.93
C LYS A 3 -0.95 30.70 -26.76
N THR A 4 -2.18 31.13 -27.00
CA THR A 4 -3.34 31.13 -26.08
C THR A 4 -3.73 29.71 -25.59
N ALA A 5 -3.72 28.69 -26.48
CA ALA A 5 -4.13 27.34 -26.10
C ALA A 5 -3.14 26.63 -25.16
N LYS A 6 -1.86 27.05 -25.17
CA LYS A 6 -0.82 26.46 -24.31
C LYS A 6 -0.87 27.05 -22.89
N SER A 7 -1.16 28.33 -22.79
CA SER A 7 -1.41 28.98 -21.49
C SER A 7 -2.68 28.41 -20.83
N ILE A 8 -3.69 28.09 -21.61
CA ILE A 8 -4.92 27.43 -21.12
C ILE A 8 -4.61 26.07 -20.51
N VAL A 9 -3.79 25.23 -21.19
CA VAL A 9 -3.42 23.89 -20.66
C VAL A 9 -2.68 24.01 -19.32
N ALA A 10 -1.75 24.96 -19.20
CA ALA A 10 -1.05 25.19 -17.93
C ALA A 10 -2.00 25.66 -16.83
N ILE A 11 -2.93 26.58 -17.14
CA ILE A 11 -3.93 27.06 -16.19
C ILE A 11 -4.84 25.91 -15.73
N ILE A 12 -5.31 25.09 -16.66
CA ILE A 12 -6.09 23.88 -16.33
C ILE A 12 -5.29 22.97 -15.40
N GLY A 13 -4.00 22.75 -15.69
CA GLY A 13 -3.12 21.94 -14.85
C GLY A 13 -3.02 22.49 -13.42
N VAL A 14 -2.86 23.83 -13.27
CA VAL A 14 -2.86 24.46 -11.94
C VAL A 14 -4.19 24.25 -11.21
N ILE A 15 -5.30 24.50 -11.90
CA ILE A 15 -6.64 24.34 -11.29
C ILE A 15 -6.85 22.88 -10.86
N MET A 16 -6.52 21.90 -11.71
CA MET A 16 -6.66 20.50 -11.38
C MET A 16 -5.76 20.09 -10.21
N LEU A 17 -4.51 20.60 -10.15
CA LEU A 17 -3.63 20.34 -9.03
C LEU A 17 -4.19 20.90 -7.72
N LEU A 18 -4.65 22.16 -7.72
CA LEU A 18 -5.25 22.78 -6.55
C LEU A 18 -6.54 22.07 -6.10
N VAL A 19 -7.43 21.74 -7.04
CA VAL A 19 -8.67 20.99 -6.75
C VAL A 19 -8.34 19.60 -6.21
N GLY A 20 -7.34 18.93 -6.78
CA GLY A 20 -6.90 17.62 -6.32
C GLY A 20 -6.35 17.67 -4.89
N CYS A 21 -5.41 18.57 -4.62
CA CYS A 21 -4.81 18.72 -3.29
C CYS A 21 -5.84 19.12 -2.24
N PHE A 22 -6.64 20.14 -2.53
CA PHE A 22 -7.66 20.65 -1.61
C PHE A 22 -8.78 19.62 -1.36
N GLY A 23 -9.24 18.95 -2.42
CA GLY A 23 -10.25 17.88 -2.32
C GLY A 23 -9.76 16.69 -1.51
N ALA A 24 -8.52 16.23 -1.74
CA ALA A 24 -7.92 15.15 -0.96
C ALA A 24 -7.79 15.54 0.53
N TRP A 25 -7.37 16.77 0.82
CA TRP A 25 -7.31 17.28 2.19
C TRP A 25 -8.70 17.35 2.84
N LEU A 26 -9.73 17.82 2.12
CA LEU A 26 -11.12 17.85 2.64
C LEU A 26 -11.62 16.44 2.99
N VAL A 27 -11.30 15.44 2.18
CA VAL A 27 -11.70 14.06 2.45
C VAL A 27 -10.96 13.53 3.68
N ARG A 28 -9.63 13.66 3.73
CA ARG A 28 -8.82 13.20 4.88
C ARG A 28 -9.26 13.87 6.18
N SER A 29 -9.51 15.17 6.15
CA SER A 29 -9.96 15.92 7.33
C SER A 29 -11.47 15.84 7.59
N SER A 30 -12.20 15.01 6.83
CA SER A 30 -13.66 14.89 6.92
C SER A 30 -14.37 16.27 6.92
N GLY A 31 -14.05 17.10 5.92
CA GLY A 31 -14.58 18.46 5.85
C GLY A 31 -14.05 19.38 6.96
N ASN A 32 -12.84 19.15 7.44
CA ASN A 32 -12.22 19.88 8.56
C ASN A 32 -12.87 19.62 9.93
N THR A 33 -13.55 18.48 10.12
CA THR A 33 -14.02 18.02 11.43
C THR A 33 -12.97 17.22 12.18
N VAL A 34 -11.98 16.70 11.47
CA VAL A 34 -10.83 15.94 11.97
C VAL A 34 -9.57 16.79 11.85
N GLN A 35 -8.84 16.92 12.94
CA GLN A 35 -7.50 17.51 12.97
C GLN A 35 -6.49 16.45 12.61
N ILE A 36 -5.58 16.77 11.68
CA ILE A 36 -4.51 15.85 11.24
C ILE A 36 -3.17 16.48 11.57
N PHE A 37 -2.30 15.74 12.24
CA PHE A 37 -0.94 16.16 12.58
C PHE A 37 -0.02 14.95 12.66
N GLU A 38 1.28 15.18 12.54
CA GLU A 38 2.32 14.15 12.55
C GLU A 38 3.03 14.13 13.91
N VAL A 39 3.41 12.95 14.37
CA VAL A 39 4.19 12.74 15.60
C VAL A 39 5.33 11.77 15.33
N ASN A 40 6.45 11.99 16.01
CA ASN A 40 7.57 11.05 16.06
C ASN A 40 7.72 10.57 17.50
N ILE A 41 7.55 9.28 17.71
CA ILE A 41 7.50 8.64 19.00
C ILE A 41 8.80 7.86 19.19
N PRO A 42 9.58 8.13 20.24
CA PRO A 42 10.81 7.40 20.48
C PRO A 42 10.49 5.93 20.80
N ASP A 43 11.25 5.04 20.18
CA ASP A 43 11.28 3.61 20.49
C ASP A 43 12.37 3.30 21.51
N GLN A 44 12.23 2.19 22.23
CA GLN A 44 13.18 1.74 23.26
C GLN A 44 14.61 1.52 22.72
N SER A 45 14.75 1.24 21.44
CA SER A 45 16.05 1.07 20.75
C SER A 45 16.78 2.37 20.43
N GLY A 46 16.17 3.54 20.73
CA GLY A 46 16.70 4.86 20.34
C GLY A 46 16.35 5.27 18.92
N THR A 47 15.51 4.52 18.26
CA THR A 47 14.86 4.86 16.99
C THR A 47 13.55 5.63 17.23
N TYR A 48 12.82 5.98 16.20
CA TYR A 48 11.51 6.60 16.35
C TYR A 48 10.50 6.01 15.35
N ILE A 49 9.26 6.01 15.77
CA ILE A 49 8.10 5.63 14.97
C ILE A 49 7.40 6.92 14.57
N HIS A 50 7.19 7.08 13.26
CA HIS A 50 6.36 8.15 12.73
C HIS A 50 4.90 7.69 12.67
N ALA A 51 3.99 8.58 13.07
CA ALA A 51 2.56 8.36 12.90
C ALA A 51 1.84 9.66 12.51
N THR A 52 0.88 9.53 11.60
CA THR A 52 -0.11 10.58 11.33
C THR A 52 -1.31 10.38 12.24
N VAL A 53 -1.63 11.38 13.04
CA VAL A 53 -2.75 11.32 13.98
C VAL A 53 -3.97 12.00 13.39
N PHE A 54 -5.06 11.25 13.30
CA PHE A 54 -6.39 11.75 12.92
C PHE A 54 -7.22 11.93 14.20
N LYS A 55 -7.32 13.16 14.68
CA LYS A 55 -8.01 13.49 15.92
C LYS A 55 -9.35 14.20 15.60
N PRO A 56 -10.49 13.56 15.87
CA PRO A 56 -11.78 14.26 15.80
C PRO A 56 -11.77 15.51 16.69
N LYS A 57 -12.33 16.62 16.25
CA LYS A 57 -12.42 17.83 17.07
C LYS A 57 -13.32 17.66 18.30
N THR A 58 -14.16 16.63 18.30
CA THR A 58 -14.99 16.22 19.43
C THR A 58 -14.21 15.48 20.52
N ALA A 59 -13.01 14.94 20.20
CA ALA A 59 -12.14 14.29 21.17
C ALA A 59 -11.42 15.33 22.03
N THR A 60 -11.86 15.49 23.28
CA THR A 60 -11.36 16.47 24.26
C THR A 60 -11.21 15.80 25.62
N ALA A 61 -10.63 16.51 26.60
CA ALA A 61 -10.52 15.99 27.96
C ALA A 61 -11.90 15.74 28.62
N GLU A 62 -12.93 16.51 28.23
CA GLU A 62 -14.28 16.31 28.72
C GLU A 62 -15.05 15.21 27.98
N ASN A 63 -14.57 14.83 26.80
CA ASN A 63 -15.17 13.79 25.98
C ASN A 63 -14.03 12.95 25.33
N PRO A 64 -13.36 12.10 26.11
CA PRO A 64 -12.30 11.24 25.58
C PRO A 64 -12.85 10.26 24.55
N ALA A 65 -12.11 10.09 23.46
CA ALA A 65 -12.52 9.26 22.33
C ALA A 65 -11.82 7.88 22.34
N PRO A 66 -12.44 6.82 21.80
CA PRO A 66 -11.74 5.58 21.49
C PRO A 66 -10.52 5.85 20.63
N VAL A 67 -9.53 4.98 20.69
CA VAL A 67 -8.33 5.08 19.89
C VAL A 67 -8.06 3.81 19.10
N VAL A 68 -7.60 3.96 17.86
CA VAL A 68 -7.17 2.83 17.02
C VAL A 68 -5.77 3.12 16.48
N VAL A 69 -4.87 2.14 16.62
CA VAL A 69 -3.56 2.14 15.96
C VAL A 69 -3.65 1.30 14.70
N THR A 70 -3.15 1.81 13.58
CA THR A 70 -3.14 1.07 12.32
C THR A 70 -1.75 1.06 11.69
N CYS A 71 -1.36 -0.09 11.12
CA CYS A 71 -0.05 -0.34 10.54
C CYS A 71 -0.15 -0.74 9.07
N ASN A 72 0.77 -0.22 8.24
CA ASN A 72 0.84 -0.52 6.82
C ASN A 72 1.43 -1.91 6.53
N GLY A 73 1.18 -2.38 5.30
CA GLY A 73 1.80 -3.58 4.74
C GLY A 73 3.24 -3.35 4.26
N TYR A 74 3.89 -4.45 3.84
CA TYR A 74 5.25 -4.42 3.30
C TYR A 74 5.35 -3.52 2.07
N ALA A 75 6.42 -2.72 2.00
CA ALA A 75 6.70 -1.76 0.94
C ALA A 75 5.64 -0.65 0.77
N ASP A 76 4.83 -0.41 1.79
CA ASP A 76 3.82 0.65 1.84
C ASP A 76 4.17 1.72 2.89
N THR A 77 3.33 2.73 3.02
CA THR A 77 3.39 3.76 4.08
C THR A 77 2.07 3.76 4.85
N GLY A 78 2.05 4.40 6.02
CA GLY A 78 0.82 4.56 6.83
C GLY A 78 -0.38 5.01 6.01
N GLU A 79 -0.19 5.91 5.04
CA GLU A 79 -1.23 6.43 4.14
C GLU A 79 -2.03 5.36 3.37
N LYS A 80 -1.55 4.11 3.31
CA LYS A 80 -2.35 2.99 2.79
C LYS A 80 -3.50 2.63 3.70
N GLN A 81 -3.39 2.99 4.99
CA GLN A 81 -4.45 2.82 5.97
C GLN A 81 -5.39 4.02 6.07
N ASP A 82 -5.23 5.04 5.20
CA ASP A 82 -6.12 6.21 5.13
C ASP A 82 -7.62 5.83 5.07
N PHE A 83 -7.97 4.68 4.48
CA PHE A 83 -9.36 4.23 4.46
C PHE A 83 -9.89 3.96 5.88
N ALA A 84 -9.10 3.32 6.72
CA ALA A 84 -9.44 3.09 8.13
C ALA A 84 -9.38 4.40 8.92
N ALA A 85 -8.30 5.19 8.75
CA ALA A 85 -8.09 6.44 9.48
C ALA A 85 -9.19 7.48 9.18
N ILE A 86 -9.56 7.68 7.91
CA ILE A 86 -10.64 8.59 7.52
C ILE A 86 -11.97 8.12 8.07
N GLU A 87 -12.31 6.83 7.89
CA GLU A 87 -13.65 6.35 8.21
C GLU A 87 -13.88 6.18 9.71
N LEU A 88 -12.87 5.77 10.47
CA LEU A 88 -12.97 5.68 11.93
C LEU A 88 -12.95 7.08 12.58
N SER A 89 -12.09 7.99 12.11
CA SER A 89 -12.04 9.33 12.70
C SER A 89 -13.31 10.15 12.47
N ARG A 90 -14.01 9.95 11.35
CA ARG A 90 -15.34 10.53 11.10
C ARG A 90 -16.39 10.04 12.11
N ARG A 91 -16.17 8.87 12.69
CA ARG A 91 -17.05 8.22 13.66
C ARG A 91 -16.62 8.45 15.10
N GLY A 92 -15.73 9.42 15.32
CA GLY A 92 -15.33 9.84 16.65
C GLY A 92 -14.11 9.12 17.23
N VAL A 93 -13.42 8.29 16.46
CA VAL A 93 -12.21 7.56 16.89
C VAL A 93 -10.96 8.40 16.64
N VAL A 94 -10.04 8.46 17.58
CA VAL A 94 -8.68 8.95 17.36
C VAL A 94 -7.88 7.84 16.69
N VAL A 95 -7.27 8.12 15.52
CA VAL A 95 -6.51 7.10 14.81
C VAL A 95 -5.05 7.50 14.72
N PHE A 96 -4.16 6.62 15.16
CA PHE A 96 -2.72 6.71 14.93
C PHE A 96 -2.37 5.83 13.74
N GLU A 97 -2.21 6.45 12.59
CA GLU A 97 -1.81 5.83 11.34
C GLU A 97 -0.28 5.81 11.29
N MET A 98 0.32 4.69 11.75
CA MET A 98 1.77 4.58 11.84
C MET A 98 2.43 4.16 10.52
N ASP A 99 3.63 4.65 10.31
CA ASP A 99 4.58 4.02 9.41
C ASP A 99 5.33 2.91 10.17
N ALA A 100 5.29 1.68 9.67
CA ALA A 100 6.07 0.59 10.25
C ALA A 100 7.57 0.94 10.27
N LEU A 101 8.34 0.38 11.18
CA LEU A 101 9.80 0.57 11.18
C LEU A 101 10.39 0.17 9.81
N SER A 102 11.37 0.89 9.34
CA SER A 102 11.96 0.79 8.00
C SER A 102 11.03 1.21 6.84
N HIS A 103 9.85 1.77 7.15
CA HIS A 103 8.89 2.24 6.17
C HIS A 103 8.55 3.72 6.39
N GLY A 104 8.05 4.37 5.34
CA GLY A 104 7.58 5.76 5.40
C GLY A 104 8.60 6.72 6.01
N LEU A 105 8.21 7.41 7.05
CA LEU A 105 9.04 8.35 7.81
C LEU A 105 9.58 7.78 9.12
N SER A 106 9.27 6.52 9.45
CA SER A 106 9.84 5.85 10.62
C SER A 106 11.32 5.55 10.44
N SER A 107 12.04 5.43 11.56
CA SER A 107 13.45 5.02 11.55
C SER A 107 13.64 3.63 10.95
N THR A 108 14.83 3.36 10.45
CA THR A 108 15.21 1.99 10.07
C THR A 108 15.23 1.11 11.31
N SER A 109 14.63 -0.06 11.21
CA SER A 109 14.66 -1.06 12.28
C SER A 109 16.11 -1.49 12.55
N THR A 110 16.46 -1.56 13.83
CA THR A 110 17.72 -2.17 14.30
C THR A 110 17.57 -3.69 14.52
N TYR A 111 16.34 -4.17 14.47
CA TYR A 111 16.03 -5.60 14.51
C TYR A 111 16.32 -6.23 13.15
N ASP A 112 16.46 -7.54 13.13
CA ASP A 112 16.89 -8.30 11.95
C ASP A 112 16.35 -7.71 10.63
N SER A 113 17.26 -7.29 9.77
CA SER A 113 16.98 -6.61 8.51
C SER A 113 16.53 -7.55 7.40
N SER A 114 16.20 -8.81 7.71
CA SER A 114 15.66 -9.70 6.69
C SER A 114 14.25 -9.24 6.29
N PRO A 115 13.92 -9.21 4.99
CA PRO A 115 12.56 -8.88 4.54
C PRO A 115 11.46 -9.83 5.07
N ALA A 116 11.88 -10.96 5.66
CA ALA A 116 10.99 -11.95 6.28
C ALA A 116 10.80 -11.72 7.79
N SER A 117 11.53 -10.77 8.40
CA SER A 117 11.40 -10.47 9.82
C SER A 117 10.25 -9.48 10.04
N THR A 118 9.11 -9.99 10.43
CA THR A 118 7.95 -9.18 10.86
C THR A 118 8.08 -8.66 12.29
N MET A 119 9.17 -9.00 12.97
CA MET A 119 9.39 -8.59 14.36
C MET A 119 9.66 -7.09 14.50
N GLY A 120 10.34 -6.47 13.53
CA GLY A 120 10.62 -5.03 13.56
C GLY A 120 9.36 -4.19 13.50
N GLU A 121 8.43 -4.54 12.65
CA GLU A 121 7.15 -3.85 12.49
C GLU A 121 6.26 -4.03 13.70
N ALA A 122 6.23 -5.24 14.26
CA ALA A 122 5.49 -5.55 15.48
C ALA A 122 6.05 -4.77 16.68
N VAL A 123 7.37 -4.69 16.82
CA VAL A 123 8.01 -3.89 17.87
C VAL A 123 7.60 -2.43 17.76
N GLY A 124 7.55 -1.87 16.54
CA GLY A 124 7.07 -0.51 16.31
C GLY A 124 5.63 -0.29 16.80
N MET A 125 4.73 -1.23 16.51
CA MET A 125 3.34 -1.14 16.97
C MET A 125 3.23 -1.31 18.49
N ILE A 126 3.97 -2.23 19.09
CA ILE A 126 4.03 -2.41 20.56
C ILE A 126 4.49 -1.11 21.21
N SER A 127 5.61 -0.53 20.77
CA SER A 127 6.14 0.72 21.33
C SER A 127 5.17 1.89 21.18
N LEU A 128 4.43 1.97 20.09
CA LEU A 128 3.41 3.00 19.89
C LEU A 128 2.23 2.80 20.86
N VAL A 129 1.76 1.57 21.03
CA VAL A 129 0.68 1.25 22.00
C VAL A 129 1.15 1.55 23.43
N GLU A 130 2.36 1.16 23.81
CA GLU A 130 2.94 1.49 25.11
C GLU A 130 3.03 3.01 25.31
N PHE A 131 3.47 3.76 24.28
CA PHE A 131 3.50 5.22 24.35
C PHE A 131 2.11 5.80 24.60
N ILE A 132 1.12 5.41 23.81
CA ILE A 132 -0.28 5.89 23.93
C ILE A 132 -0.81 5.59 25.34
N SER A 133 -0.53 4.40 25.88
CA SER A 133 -0.99 3.99 27.21
C SER A 133 -0.33 4.78 28.36
N ASN A 134 0.89 5.28 28.17
CA ASN A 134 1.65 5.97 29.20
C ASN A 134 1.70 7.50 29.04
N ALA A 135 1.25 8.06 27.90
CA ALA A 135 1.46 9.47 27.57
C ALA A 135 0.42 10.44 28.16
N GLU A 136 -0.49 9.96 29.02
CA GLU A 136 -1.56 10.77 29.65
C GLU A 136 -2.29 11.69 28.65
N LEU A 137 -2.66 11.16 27.48
CA LEU A 137 -3.38 11.90 26.45
C LEU A 137 -4.84 12.05 26.89
N ASP A 138 -5.20 13.21 27.44
CA ASP A 138 -6.50 13.48 28.07
C ASP A 138 -7.72 13.35 27.14
N TYR A 139 -7.50 13.38 25.84
CA TYR A 139 -8.54 13.23 24.82
C TYR A 139 -8.78 11.79 24.35
N ILE A 140 -8.09 10.79 24.95
CA ILE A 140 -8.20 9.37 24.60
C ILE A 140 -8.82 8.58 25.76
N ASP A 141 -9.73 7.68 25.41
CA ASP A 141 -10.26 6.66 26.29
C ASP A 141 -9.49 5.34 26.08
N LEU A 142 -8.55 5.06 26.96
CA LEU A 142 -7.69 3.87 26.88
C LEU A 142 -8.45 2.56 27.11
N SER A 143 -9.64 2.58 27.74
CA SER A 143 -10.48 1.39 27.88
C SER A 143 -11.06 0.90 26.54
N ARG A 144 -10.93 1.72 25.49
CA ARG A 144 -11.42 1.45 24.13
C ARG A 144 -10.31 1.61 23.09
N LEU A 145 -9.21 0.84 23.30
CA LEU A 145 -8.05 0.83 22.40
C LEU A 145 -8.13 -0.34 21.43
N GLY A 146 -8.20 -0.04 20.13
CA GLY A 146 -8.17 -1.01 19.06
C GLY A 146 -6.87 -1.00 18.28
N ILE A 147 -6.53 -2.13 17.68
CA ILE A 147 -5.37 -2.25 16.78
C ILE A 147 -5.76 -2.91 15.47
N THR A 148 -5.15 -2.49 14.36
CA THR A 148 -5.39 -3.09 13.04
C THR A 148 -4.20 -2.87 12.12
N GLY A 149 -4.13 -3.63 11.03
CA GLY A 149 -3.11 -3.45 10.00
C GLY A 149 -3.28 -4.44 8.87
N HIS A 150 -2.70 -4.12 7.72
CA HIS A 150 -2.82 -4.90 6.50
C HIS A 150 -1.56 -5.69 6.20
N SER A 151 -1.71 -6.96 5.80
CA SER A 151 -0.59 -7.82 5.37
C SER A 151 0.49 -7.96 6.45
N MET A 152 1.70 -7.48 6.20
CA MET A 152 2.76 -7.37 7.22
C MET A 152 2.28 -6.60 8.46
N GLY A 153 1.54 -5.48 8.28
CA GLY A 153 0.90 -4.76 9.38
C GLY A 153 -0.17 -5.58 10.09
N GLY A 154 -0.85 -6.49 9.40
CA GLY A 154 -1.77 -7.46 10.01
C GLY A 154 -1.04 -8.47 10.89
N ILE A 155 0.15 -8.92 10.46
CA ILE A 155 1.03 -9.77 11.30
C ILE A 155 1.54 -8.97 12.50
N ALA A 156 1.93 -7.70 12.31
CA ALA A 156 2.32 -6.83 13.42
C ALA A 156 1.17 -6.64 14.42
N THR A 157 -0.06 -6.46 13.93
CA THR A 157 -1.28 -6.42 14.76
C THR A 157 -1.45 -7.69 15.58
N ARG A 158 -1.26 -8.87 14.96
CA ARG A 158 -1.33 -10.15 15.64
C ARG A 158 -0.27 -10.27 16.75
N VAL A 159 1.00 -10.00 16.41
CA VAL A 159 2.09 -10.10 17.39
C VAL A 159 1.91 -9.11 18.54
N THR A 160 1.39 -7.91 18.26
CA THR A 160 1.06 -6.92 19.31
C THR A 160 -0.08 -7.42 20.20
N TYR A 161 -1.12 -7.98 19.63
CA TYR A 161 -2.23 -8.60 20.36
C TYR A 161 -1.75 -9.74 21.27
N GLU A 162 -0.91 -10.64 20.73
CA GLU A 162 -0.30 -11.74 21.47
C GLU A 162 0.62 -11.22 22.61
N HIS A 163 1.38 -10.15 22.36
CA HIS A 163 2.28 -9.57 23.36
C HIS A 163 1.53 -9.09 24.61
N PHE A 164 0.50 -8.27 24.43
CA PHE A 164 -0.27 -7.73 25.55
C PHE A 164 -1.10 -8.83 26.24
N GLY A 165 -1.62 -9.79 25.50
CA GLY A 165 -2.29 -10.97 26.07
C GLY A 165 -1.34 -11.85 26.88
N ALA A 166 -0.10 -12.00 26.44
CA ALA A 166 0.93 -12.75 27.19
C ALA A 166 1.30 -12.08 28.52
N LEU A 167 1.31 -10.75 28.57
CA LEU A 167 1.56 -10.01 29.83
C LEU A 167 0.44 -10.30 30.86
N GLU A 168 -0.81 -10.25 30.42
CA GLU A 168 -1.98 -10.59 31.25
C GLU A 168 -1.89 -12.04 31.75
N THR A 169 -1.66 -12.98 30.84
CA THR A 169 -1.57 -14.41 31.18
C THR A 169 -0.43 -14.68 32.17
N ALA A 170 0.75 -14.09 31.94
CA ALA A 170 1.89 -14.27 32.83
C ALA A 170 1.61 -13.72 34.25
N ALA A 171 0.89 -12.61 34.35
CA ALA A 171 0.50 -12.06 35.65
C ALA A 171 -0.51 -12.96 36.37
N LEU A 172 -1.50 -13.52 35.66
CA LEU A 172 -2.45 -14.48 36.22
C LEU A 172 -1.76 -15.78 36.67
N GLU A 173 -0.80 -16.28 35.88
CA GLU A 173 -0.02 -17.46 36.24
C GLU A 173 0.85 -17.21 37.46
N ALA A 174 1.45 -16.02 37.58
CA ALA A 174 2.26 -15.64 38.72
C ALA A 174 1.44 -15.47 40.01
N ALA A 175 0.18 -15.06 39.90
CA ALA A 175 -0.74 -14.94 41.04
C ALA A 175 -1.26 -16.30 41.53
N ARG A 176 -1.25 -17.34 40.68
CA ARG A 176 -1.66 -18.69 41.08
C ARG A 176 -0.59 -19.31 42.00
N LEU A 177 -0.93 -19.57 43.24
CA LEU A 177 -0.08 -20.37 44.12
C LEU A 177 -0.04 -21.83 43.65
N PRO A 178 1.12 -22.52 43.78
CA PRO A 178 1.19 -23.96 43.54
C PRO A 178 0.20 -24.73 44.39
N GLU A 179 -0.45 -25.75 43.85
CA GLU A 179 -1.33 -26.66 44.63
C GLU A 179 -0.69 -27.21 45.90
N SER A 180 0.67 -27.32 45.92
CA SER A 180 1.47 -27.71 47.09
C SER A 180 1.35 -26.77 48.31
N ASP A 181 0.95 -25.51 48.05
CA ASP A 181 0.89 -24.46 49.08
C ASP A 181 -0.55 -24.10 49.48
N GLY A 182 -1.53 -24.94 49.11
CA GLY A 182 -2.92 -24.82 49.50
C GLY A 182 -3.86 -24.16 48.50
N GLY A 183 -3.36 -23.78 47.31
CA GLY A 183 -4.14 -23.27 46.15
C GLY A 183 -5.05 -22.13 46.54
N GLU A 184 -4.57 -20.94 46.79
CA GLU A 184 -5.45 -19.77 46.95
C GLU A 184 -6.03 -19.38 45.62
N GLU A 185 -7.33 -19.10 45.58
CA GLU A 185 -7.98 -18.49 44.41
C GLU A 185 -7.35 -17.10 44.14
N ILE A 186 -7.16 -16.75 42.87
CA ILE A 186 -6.69 -15.42 42.45
C ILE A 186 -7.64 -14.38 43.04
N THR A 187 -7.11 -13.40 43.73
CA THR A 187 -7.91 -12.30 44.28
C THR A 187 -8.41 -11.36 43.19
N ASP A 188 -9.53 -10.67 43.45
CA ASP A 188 -10.06 -9.66 42.50
C ASP A 188 -9.01 -8.60 42.14
N ALA A 189 -8.17 -8.18 43.06
CA ALA A 189 -7.10 -7.20 42.87
C ALA A 189 -5.99 -7.72 41.95
N GLU A 190 -5.64 -8.99 42.05
CA GLU A 190 -4.65 -9.63 41.17
C GLU A 190 -5.21 -9.83 39.77
N PHE A 191 -6.49 -10.15 39.69
CA PHE A 191 -7.20 -10.24 38.41
C PHE A 191 -7.28 -8.87 37.71
N GLU A 192 -7.73 -7.82 38.43
CA GLU A 192 -7.77 -6.46 37.90
C GLU A 192 -6.36 -5.96 37.47
N TYR A 193 -5.32 -6.28 38.24
CA TYR A 193 -3.94 -5.97 37.87
C TYR A 193 -3.53 -6.67 36.58
N ALA A 194 -3.77 -7.97 36.48
CA ALA A 194 -3.43 -8.73 35.28
C ALA A 194 -4.18 -8.20 34.04
N GLU A 195 -5.47 -7.94 34.18
CA GLU A 195 -6.30 -7.37 33.12
C GLU A 195 -5.79 -5.99 32.66
N SER A 196 -5.31 -5.17 33.61
CA SER A 196 -4.77 -3.83 33.30
C SER A 196 -3.50 -3.85 32.44
N LEU A 197 -2.78 -4.98 32.39
CA LEU A 197 -1.60 -5.15 31.56
C LEU A 197 -1.94 -5.36 30.07
N ASN A 198 -3.15 -5.81 29.78
CA ASN A 198 -3.63 -5.96 28.43
C ASN A 198 -4.50 -4.77 28.04
N VAL A 199 -3.85 -3.76 27.49
CA VAL A 199 -4.51 -2.51 27.08
C VAL A 199 -5.32 -2.62 25.79
N ILE A 200 -5.25 -3.76 25.10
CA ILE A 200 -5.96 -3.95 23.82
C ILE A 200 -7.42 -4.40 24.09
N SER A 201 -8.39 -3.64 23.62
CA SER A 201 -9.80 -3.98 23.69
C SER A 201 -10.29 -4.77 22.46
N ALA A 202 -9.72 -4.45 21.29
CA ALA A 202 -10.13 -5.08 20.04
C ALA A 202 -8.99 -5.12 19.02
N ALA A 203 -8.88 -6.22 18.27
CA ALA A 203 -7.89 -6.38 17.19
C ALA A 203 -8.56 -6.83 15.88
N PHE A 204 -8.21 -6.19 14.77
CA PHE A 204 -8.73 -6.54 13.45
C PHE A 204 -7.60 -6.81 12.47
N PHE A 205 -7.47 -8.07 12.04
CA PHE A 205 -6.40 -8.54 11.18
C PHE A 205 -6.83 -8.44 9.72
N GLN A 206 -6.12 -7.65 8.91
CA GLN A 206 -6.43 -7.45 7.49
C GLN A 206 -5.44 -8.23 6.64
N SER A 207 -5.92 -9.14 5.80
CA SER A 207 -5.10 -10.02 4.94
C SER A 207 -3.90 -10.65 5.66
N ALA A 208 -4.11 -11.05 6.90
CA ALA A 208 -3.15 -11.81 7.71
C ALA A 208 -3.89 -12.96 8.39
N LEU A 209 -3.60 -14.18 7.96
CA LEU A 209 -4.17 -15.37 8.59
C LEU A 209 -3.34 -15.78 9.81
N PRO A 210 -4.00 -16.29 10.84
CA PRO A 210 -3.34 -17.00 11.91
C PRO A 210 -2.64 -18.26 11.38
N MET A 211 -1.51 -18.63 11.95
CA MET A 211 -0.92 -19.93 11.70
C MET A 211 -1.71 -21.00 12.45
N PRO A 212 -2.12 -22.12 11.80
CA PRO A 212 -2.98 -23.12 12.46
C PRO A 212 -2.31 -23.79 13.67
N ASP A 213 -1.00 -23.88 13.67
CA ASP A 213 -0.20 -24.57 14.70
C ASP A 213 0.17 -23.68 15.90
N VAL A 214 -0.11 -22.39 15.82
CA VAL A 214 0.17 -21.47 16.91
C VAL A 214 -1.12 -21.38 17.72
N GLY A 215 -1.23 -22.12 18.80
CA GLY A 215 -2.35 -22.05 19.75
C GLY A 215 -2.56 -20.68 20.40
N ALA A 216 -2.16 -19.65 19.72
CA ALA A 216 -1.95 -18.29 20.14
C ALA A 216 -3.25 -17.51 20.38
N TYR A 217 -4.37 -17.90 19.79
CA TYR A 217 -5.59 -17.12 19.94
C TYR A 217 -6.47 -17.58 21.11
N GLY A 218 -6.24 -18.77 21.63
CA GLY A 218 -7.06 -19.37 22.69
C GLY A 218 -6.82 -18.81 24.09
N ASN A 219 -5.70 -18.11 24.28
CA ASN A 219 -5.31 -17.63 25.61
C ASN A 219 -5.57 -16.14 25.82
N TYR A 220 -5.97 -15.39 24.79
CA TYR A 220 -6.09 -13.93 24.85
C TYR A 220 -7.56 -13.52 24.67
N TYR A 221 -8.20 -13.27 25.81
CA TYR A 221 -9.60 -12.93 25.88
C TYR A 221 -9.84 -11.47 25.51
N ARG A 222 -9.74 -11.13 24.22
CA ARG A 222 -10.11 -9.82 23.68
C ARG A 222 -10.83 -10.00 22.36
N ASN A 223 -11.68 -9.04 22.02
CA ASN A 223 -12.44 -9.06 20.79
C ASN A 223 -11.52 -9.05 19.58
N ALA A 224 -11.71 -9.98 18.65
CA ALA A 224 -10.87 -10.07 17.45
C ALA A 224 -11.66 -10.40 16.19
N GLY A 225 -11.27 -9.80 15.08
CA GLY A 225 -11.83 -10.04 13.76
C GLY A 225 -10.75 -10.27 12.70
N ILE A 226 -11.10 -11.05 11.70
CA ILE A 226 -10.26 -11.26 10.51
C ILE A 226 -11.04 -10.78 9.30
N ASN A 227 -10.38 -10.01 8.41
CA ASN A 227 -10.80 -9.85 7.03
C ASN A 227 -9.69 -10.39 6.13
N TYR A 228 -10.00 -11.42 5.37
CA TYR A 228 -9.07 -12.01 4.41
C TYR A 228 -9.61 -11.91 3.00
N THR A 229 -8.75 -11.57 2.07
CA THR A 229 -9.15 -11.38 0.68
C THR A 229 -9.27 -12.71 -0.04
N TYR A 230 -10.44 -12.97 -0.62
CA TYR A 230 -10.75 -14.23 -1.30
C TYR A 230 -9.82 -14.56 -2.47
N TYR A 231 -9.31 -13.54 -3.17
CA TYR A 231 -8.39 -13.66 -4.31
C TYR A 231 -6.97 -13.20 -3.94
N ASP A 232 -6.50 -13.58 -2.76
CA ASP A 232 -5.19 -13.18 -2.29
C ASP A 232 -4.09 -13.66 -3.25
N GLU A 233 -3.33 -12.71 -3.81
CA GLU A 233 -2.20 -12.94 -4.71
C GLU A 233 -0.85 -12.89 -4.00
N GLY A 234 -0.85 -12.62 -2.70
CA GLY A 234 0.35 -12.38 -1.91
C GLY A 234 1.03 -13.63 -1.34
N ASN A 235 0.69 -14.81 -1.79
CA ASN A 235 1.20 -16.10 -1.26
C ASN A 235 0.59 -16.57 0.06
N TYR A 236 -0.46 -15.97 0.51
CA TYR A 236 -1.11 -16.31 1.77
C TYR A 236 -2.38 -17.10 1.50
N THR A 237 -2.22 -18.24 0.82
CA THR A 237 -3.35 -19.16 0.68
C THR A 237 -3.61 -19.86 2.01
N THR A 238 -4.86 -20.22 2.26
CA THR A 238 -5.22 -21.10 3.36
C THR A 238 -4.51 -22.45 3.23
N SER A 239 -4.49 -23.25 4.29
CA SER A 239 -3.95 -24.62 4.23
C SER A 239 -4.70 -25.49 3.23
N ASN A 240 -5.91 -25.12 2.82
CA ASN A 240 -6.67 -25.77 1.75
C ASN A 240 -6.16 -25.40 0.35
N GLY A 241 -5.28 -24.39 0.23
CA GLY A 241 -4.66 -23.96 -1.02
C GLY A 241 -5.49 -22.99 -1.85
N ASP A 242 -6.48 -22.38 -1.24
CA ASP A 242 -7.33 -21.34 -1.83
C ASP A 242 -7.53 -20.16 -0.87
N GLY A 243 -8.38 -19.20 -1.21
CA GLY A 243 -8.70 -18.05 -0.36
C GLY A 243 -10.07 -18.12 0.31
N ASP A 244 -10.73 -19.30 0.28
CA ASP A 244 -12.02 -19.49 0.94
C ASP A 244 -11.81 -19.77 2.44
N LEU A 245 -12.42 -18.93 3.29
CA LEU A 245 -12.32 -19.10 4.74
C LEU A 245 -13.46 -19.93 5.35
N THR A 246 -14.39 -20.40 4.55
CA THR A 246 -15.57 -21.11 5.04
C THR A 246 -15.20 -22.42 5.75
N ASP A 247 -14.20 -23.14 5.23
CA ASP A 247 -13.71 -24.41 5.77
C ASP A 247 -12.20 -24.40 6.01
N ALA A 248 -11.57 -23.21 5.98
CA ALA A 248 -10.14 -23.06 6.20
C ALA A 248 -9.76 -23.42 7.65
N PRO A 249 -8.75 -24.30 7.84
CA PRO A 249 -8.28 -24.69 9.17
C PRO A 249 -7.92 -23.48 10.05
N GLU A 250 -7.33 -22.44 9.47
CA GLU A 250 -6.96 -21.20 10.16
C GLU A 250 -8.18 -20.47 10.71
N ALA A 251 -9.22 -20.32 9.91
CA ALA A 251 -10.46 -19.64 10.32
C ALA A 251 -11.23 -20.46 11.36
N LEU A 252 -11.29 -21.78 11.18
CA LEU A 252 -11.89 -22.69 12.14
C LEU A 252 -11.15 -22.66 13.48
N ALA A 253 -9.81 -22.72 13.48
CA ALA A 253 -9.00 -22.62 14.69
C ALA A 253 -9.24 -21.29 15.42
N PHE A 254 -9.32 -20.18 14.65
CA PHE A 254 -9.57 -18.85 15.20
C PHE A 254 -10.94 -18.75 15.90
N ILE A 255 -12.00 -19.28 15.30
CA ILE A 255 -13.35 -19.27 15.92
C ILE A 255 -13.41 -20.26 17.09
N ASN A 256 -12.96 -21.51 16.89
CA ASN A 256 -13.06 -22.55 17.90
C ASN A 256 -12.16 -22.30 19.12
N SER A 257 -11.16 -21.41 19.02
CA SER A 257 -10.34 -21.01 20.16
C SER A 257 -11.16 -20.40 21.31
N MET A 258 -12.37 -19.89 21.04
CA MET A 258 -13.26 -19.25 22.01
C MET A 258 -14.54 -20.03 22.29
N LEU A 259 -14.68 -21.19 21.69
CA LEU A 259 -15.86 -22.07 21.90
C LEU A 259 -15.45 -23.27 22.72
N ASP A 260 -16.39 -23.73 23.55
CA ASP A 260 -16.24 -25.02 24.22
C ASP A 260 -16.25 -26.17 23.20
N GLU A 261 -15.60 -27.29 23.52
CA GLU A 261 -15.52 -28.45 22.62
C GLU A 261 -16.88 -28.92 22.11
N GLU A 262 -17.94 -28.79 22.96
CA GLU A 262 -19.31 -29.17 22.60
C GLU A 262 -19.95 -28.23 21.57
N ASN A 263 -19.46 -26.99 21.47
CA ASN A 263 -19.94 -25.93 20.59
C ASN A 263 -19.01 -25.67 19.41
N ALA A 264 -17.94 -26.44 19.28
CA ALA A 264 -16.99 -26.29 18.18
C ALA A 264 -17.69 -26.47 16.83
N ILE A 265 -17.31 -25.61 15.87
CA ILE A 265 -17.88 -25.61 14.52
C ILE A 265 -16.92 -26.28 13.53
N ASP A 266 -17.45 -26.84 12.47
CA ASP A 266 -16.75 -27.44 11.34
C ASP A 266 -16.84 -26.59 10.05
N THR A 267 -17.61 -25.49 10.12
CA THR A 267 -17.80 -24.56 8.99
C THR A 267 -18.00 -23.15 9.53
N VAL A 268 -17.26 -22.20 9.02
CA VAL A 268 -17.36 -20.77 9.40
C VAL A 268 -18.46 -20.09 8.58
N GLU A 269 -19.40 -19.46 9.24
CA GLU A 269 -20.36 -18.56 8.61
C GLU A 269 -19.75 -17.16 8.51
N ILE A 270 -19.44 -16.75 7.29
CA ILE A 270 -18.75 -15.47 7.01
C ILE A 270 -19.60 -14.29 7.50
N GLY A 271 -18.98 -13.39 8.27
CA GLY A 271 -19.62 -12.21 8.86
C GLY A 271 -20.46 -12.46 10.10
N LYS A 272 -20.54 -13.72 10.57
CA LYS A 272 -21.24 -14.05 11.80
C LYS A 272 -20.35 -13.79 13.03
N TYR A 273 -20.95 -13.21 14.06
CA TYR A 273 -20.34 -13.02 15.36
C TYR A 273 -20.47 -14.29 16.20
N TYR A 274 -19.36 -14.77 16.70
CA TYR A 274 -19.23 -15.86 17.65
C TYR A 274 -18.69 -15.29 18.97
N GLY A 275 -19.33 -15.65 20.11
CA GLY A 275 -19.07 -14.99 21.39
C GLY A 275 -19.80 -13.64 21.51
N SER A 276 -19.34 -12.79 22.43
CA SER A 276 -19.94 -11.47 22.66
C SER A 276 -18.88 -10.40 22.90
N VAL A 277 -19.21 -9.14 22.62
CA VAL A 277 -18.34 -7.99 22.89
C VAL A 277 -18.19 -7.78 24.40
N GLU A 278 -19.28 -7.97 25.13
CA GLU A 278 -19.37 -7.76 26.58
C GLU A 278 -18.47 -8.72 27.35
N ASP A 279 -18.34 -9.96 26.87
CA ASP A 279 -17.48 -10.98 27.47
C ASP A 279 -16.03 -10.90 26.95
N ASN A 280 -15.68 -9.91 26.15
CA ASN A 280 -14.37 -9.73 25.52
C ASN A 280 -13.91 -10.94 24.67
N ASN A 281 -14.82 -11.74 24.18
CA ASN A 281 -14.50 -12.99 23.47
C ASN A 281 -15.06 -13.06 22.05
N LEU A 282 -15.53 -11.93 21.49
CA LEU A 282 -16.05 -11.88 20.13
C LEU A 282 -15.01 -12.37 19.11
N ARG A 283 -15.46 -13.22 18.19
CA ARG A 283 -14.74 -13.62 16.98
C ARG A 283 -15.62 -13.42 15.76
N VAL A 284 -15.04 -12.87 14.70
CA VAL A 284 -15.70 -12.75 13.40
C VAL A 284 -14.69 -12.96 12.27
N VAL A 285 -15.13 -13.63 11.22
CA VAL A 285 -14.34 -13.84 10.00
C VAL A 285 -15.09 -13.23 8.82
N TYR A 286 -14.44 -12.31 8.13
CA TYR A 286 -14.88 -11.77 6.85
C TYR A 286 -13.99 -12.32 5.74
N ASN A 287 -14.57 -12.51 4.55
CA ASN A 287 -13.84 -13.02 3.38
C ASN A 287 -14.24 -12.25 2.12
N VAL A 288 -13.71 -11.05 1.99
CA VAL A 288 -14.10 -10.11 0.94
C VAL A 288 -13.54 -10.53 -0.41
N LYS A 289 -14.39 -10.54 -1.46
CA LYS A 289 -14.02 -10.90 -2.84
C LYS A 289 -13.22 -9.79 -3.51
N THR A 290 -12.00 -9.58 -3.03
CA THR A 290 -11.01 -8.67 -3.59
C THR A 290 -9.64 -9.35 -3.56
N THR A 291 -8.61 -8.66 -4.03
CA THR A 291 -7.23 -9.15 -3.99
C THR A 291 -6.46 -8.47 -2.86
N HIS A 292 -5.36 -9.08 -2.44
CA HIS A 292 -4.48 -8.57 -1.39
C HIS A 292 -4.14 -7.09 -1.56
N THR A 293 -3.67 -6.74 -2.76
CA THR A 293 -3.24 -5.37 -3.09
C THR A 293 -4.39 -4.35 -3.08
N PHE A 294 -5.66 -4.76 -3.28
CA PHE A 294 -6.79 -3.85 -3.37
C PHE A 294 -7.71 -3.85 -2.14
N GLU A 295 -7.35 -4.55 -1.08
CA GLU A 295 -8.15 -4.59 0.14
C GLU A 295 -8.45 -3.18 0.67
N TYR A 296 -7.44 -2.35 0.83
CA TYR A 296 -7.55 -0.98 1.34
C TYR A 296 -8.32 -0.02 0.39
N MET A 297 -8.59 -0.43 -0.84
CA MET A 297 -9.40 0.32 -1.82
C MET A 297 -10.82 -0.22 -1.94
N THR A 298 -11.14 -1.31 -1.25
CA THR A 298 -12.42 -2.00 -1.43
C THR A 298 -13.44 -1.53 -0.38
N PRO A 299 -14.58 -0.95 -0.79
CA PRO A 299 -15.61 -0.51 0.14
C PRO A 299 -16.11 -1.60 1.10
N ALA A 300 -16.22 -2.85 0.62
CA ALA A 300 -16.62 -3.96 1.46
C ALA A 300 -15.65 -4.22 2.61
N SER A 301 -14.32 -4.17 2.36
CA SER A 301 -13.31 -4.32 3.41
C SER A 301 -13.39 -3.20 4.45
N ALA A 302 -13.59 -1.95 3.98
CA ALA A 302 -13.80 -0.81 4.88
C ALA A 302 -15.07 -0.99 5.74
N THR A 303 -16.17 -1.49 5.15
CA THR A 303 -17.42 -1.76 5.89
C THR A 303 -17.19 -2.80 6.98
N CYS A 304 -16.53 -3.92 6.69
CA CYS A 304 -16.21 -4.95 7.68
C CYS A 304 -15.40 -4.41 8.87
N LEU A 305 -14.38 -3.61 8.58
CA LEU A 305 -13.55 -2.97 9.62
C LEU A 305 -14.36 -2.00 10.48
N ILE A 306 -15.23 -1.20 9.85
CA ILE A 306 -16.06 -0.21 10.54
C ILE A 306 -17.12 -0.92 11.41
N ASP A 307 -17.80 -1.94 10.89
CA ASP A 307 -18.78 -2.72 11.67
C ASP A 307 -18.11 -3.29 12.91
N PHE A 308 -16.97 -3.97 12.74
CA PHE A 308 -16.23 -4.55 13.85
C PHE A 308 -15.85 -3.53 14.93
N PHE A 309 -15.21 -2.41 14.56
CA PHE A 309 -14.80 -1.41 15.55
C PHE A 309 -15.98 -0.61 16.11
N THR A 310 -17.06 -0.43 15.35
CA THR A 310 -18.28 0.21 15.87
C THR A 310 -18.85 -0.58 17.03
N ASP A 311 -18.94 -1.90 16.91
CA ASP A 311 -19.46 -2.77 17.94
C ASP A 311 -18.46 -2.92 19.10
N CYS A 312 -17.20 -3.31 18.79
CA CYS A 312 -16.19 -3.60 19.82
C CYS A 312 -15.77 -2.39 20.65
N LEU A 313 -15.77 -1.18 20.07
CA LEU A 313 -15.41 0.05 20.77
C LEU A 313 -16.65 0.87 21.19
N SER A 314 -17.85 0.35 21.02
CA SER A 314 -19.13 0.99 21.36
C SER A 314 -19.21 2.42 20.82
N LEU A 315 -19.02 2.60 19.50
CA LEU A 315 -18.97 3.92 18.89
C LEU A 315 -20.38 4.55 18.85
N ASP A 316 -20.50 5.74 19.42
CA ASP A 316 -21.71 6.56 19.31
C ASP A 316 -21.70 7.34 17.98
N THR A 317 -22.30 6.75 16.95
CA THR A 317 -22.31 7.33 15.60
C THR A 317 -23.60 7.03 14.85
N ASP A 318 -24.17 8.04 14.19
CA ASP A 318 -25.30 7.89 13.27
C ASP A 318 -24.86 7.45 11.85
N LEU A 319 -23.54 7.35 11.58
CA LEU A 319 -23.01 7.00 10.28
C LEU A 319 -23.01 5.47 10.11
N SER A 320 -23.81 4.95 9.18
CA SER A 320 -23.73 3.54 8.83
C SER A 320 -22.33 3.19 8.28
N SER A 321 -21.94 1.93 8.43
CA SER A 321 -20.64 1.43 7.91
C SER A 321 -20.50 1.55 6.39
N SER A 322 -21.62 1.55 5.67
CA SER A 322 -21.66 1.78 4.22
C SER A 322 -21.58 3.25 3.79
N ASN A 323 -21.66 4.19 4.74
CA ASN A 323 -21.46 5.62 4.46
C ASN A 323 -19.96 5.94 4.37
N LEU A 324 -19.38 5.80 3.20
CA LEU A 324 -17.94 5.87 2.95
C LEU A 324 -17.57 7.09 2.10
N ILE A 325 -16.50 7.79 2.48
CA ILE A 325 -15.94 8.90 1.71
C ILE A 325 -14.49 8.70 1.28
N PHE A 326 -13.76 7.75 1.86
CA PHE A 326 -12.33 7.55 1.59
C PHE A 326 -12.01 7.38 0.09
N MET A 327 -12.92 6.80 -0.69
CA MET A 327 -12.76 6.64 -2.14
C MET A 327 -12.60 7.97 -2.89
N TYR A 328 -13.19 9.06 -2.37
CA TYR A 328 -13.03 10.38 -2.99
C TYR A 328 -11.60 10.92 -2.85
N ARG A 329 -10.82 10.46 -1.85
CA ARG A 329 -9.39 10.77 -1.77
C ARG A 329 -8.66 10.31 -3.01
N PHE A 330 -8.88 9.08 -3.47
CA PHE A 330 -8.26 8.56 -4.69
C PHE A 330 -8.69 9.33 -5.94
N LEU A 331 -9.97 9.72 -6.01
CA LEU A 331 -10.47 10.56 -7.10
C LEU A 331 -9.74 11.91 -7.15
N PHE A 332 -9.67 12.62 -6.01
CA PHE A 332 -9.01 13.92 -5.95
C PHE A 332 -7.50 13.81 -6.17
N SER A 333 -6.85 12.79 -5.63
CA SER A 333 -5.43 12.51 -5.90
C SER A 333 -5.19 12.28 -7.40
N THR A 334 -6.05 11.52 -8.07
CA THR A 334 -5.97 11.30 -9.52
C THR A 334 -6.13 12.60 -10.30
N ILE A 335 -7.07 13.46 -9.93
CA ILE A 335 -7.25 14.79 -10.54
C ILE A 335 -5.98 15.63 -10.35
N GLY A 336 -5.41 15.64 -9.15
CA GLY A 336 -4.16 16.36 -8.85
C GLY A 336 -2.98 15.86 -9.70
N LEU A 337 -2.82 14.54 -9.83
CA LEU A 337 -1.78 13.92 -10.62
C LEU A 337 -1.91 14.23 -12.12
N ILE A 338 -3.12 14.23 -12.66
CA ILE A 338 -3.37 14.66 -14.05
C ILE A 338 -2.97 16.15 -14.19
N GLY A 339 -3.35 16.98 -13.23
CA GLY A 339 -2.95 18.39 -13.20
C GLY A 339 -1.45 18.58 -13.19
N LEU A 340 -0.73 17.84 -12.35
CA LEU A 340 0.73 17.84 -12.29
C LEU A 340 1.35 17.41 -13.64
N GLY A 341 0.84 16.35 -14.27
CA GLY A 341 1.29 15.91 -15.59
C GLY A 341 1.13 16.99 -16.67
N LEU A 342 0.00 17.71 -16.67
CA LEU A 342 -0.23 18.84 -17.58
C LEU A 342 0.74 19.99 -17.33
N LEU A 343 1.06 20.29 -16.06
CA LEU A 343 2.02 21.31 -15.67
C LEU A 343 3.44 20.96 -16.12
N ILE A 344 3.91 19.74 -15.82
CA ILE A 344 5.24 19.26 -16.26
C ILE A 344 5.36 19.32 -17.77
N THR A 345 4.34 18.84 -18.49
CA THR A 345 4.33 18.90 -19.97
C THR A 345 4.37 20.34 -20.47
N SER A 346 3.63 21.24 -19.85
CA SER A 346 3.61 22.66 -20.20
C SER A 346 4.96 23.34 -19.93
N PHE A 347 5.60 22.99 -18.82
CA PHE A 347 6.93 23.46 -18.43
C PHE A 347 8.00 23.01 -19.43
N VAL A 348 8.01 21.71 -19.79
CA VAL A 348 8.93 21.18 -20.82
C VAL A 348 8.74 21.92 -22.14
N TYR A 349 7.51 22.17 -22.58
CA TYR A 349 7.27 22.97 -23.77
C TYR A 349 7.72 24.42 -23.66
N ALA A 350 7.70 25.00 -22.46
CA ALA A 350 8.27 26.33 -22.25
C ALA A 350 9.80 26.31 -22.37
N LEU A 351 10.45 25.32 -21.76
CA LEU A 351 11.90 25.11 -21.87
C LEU A 351 12.35 24.92 -23.33
N LEU A 352 11.66 24.09 -24.13
CA LEU A 352 11.97 23.86 -25.55
C LEU A 352 11.88 25.13 -26.42
N ARG A 353 11.33 26.23 -25.92
CA ARG A 353 11.30 27.53 -26.60
C ARG A 353 12.49 28.42 -26.28
N THR A 354 13.25 28.08 -25.26
CA THR A 354 14.48 28.81 -24.93
C THR A 354 15.55 28.53 -25.97
N LYS A 355 16.54 29.44 -26.11
CA LYS A 355 17.62 29.26 -27.04
C LYS A 355 18.43 28.00 -26.75
N PHE A 356 18.67 27.70 -25.48
CA PHE A 356 19.45 26.55 -25.04
C PHE A 356 18.71 25.23 -25.30
N PHE A 357 17.55 25.03 -24.70
CA PHE A 357 16.79 23.77 -24.86
C PHE A 357 16.14 23.61 -26.24
N GLY A 358 15.94 24.70 -26.98
CA GLY A 358 15.47 24.65 -28.36
C GLY A 358 16.41 23.93 -29.32
N THR A 359 17.69 23.82 -28.97
CA THR A 359 18.70 23.11 -29.78
C THR A 359 18.43 21.62 -29.90
N ILE A 360 17.69 21.00 -28.98
CA ILE A 360 17.31 19.58 -29.06
C ILE A 360 16.12 19.34 -30.00
N CYS A 361 15.45 20.38 -30.48
CA CYS A 361 14.34 20.25 -31.39
C CYS A 361 14.86 20.02 -32.81
N VAL A 362 14.62 18.85 -33.36
CA VAL A 362 14.96 18.50 -34.73
C VAL A 362 13.70 18.25 -35.56
N ARG A 363 13.82 18.33 -36.88
CA ARG A 363 12.71 18.01 -37.77
C ARG A 363 12.29 16.56 -37.56
N VAL A 364 10.98 16.35 -37.38
CA VAL A 364 10.43 14.98 -37.30
C VAL A 364 10.82 14.25 -38.58
N PRO A 365 11.48 13.08 -38.47
CA PRO A 365 11.86 12.29 -39.64
C PRO A 365 10.62 11.94 -40.50
N GLU A 366 10.77 11.99 -41.80
CA GLU A 366 9.68 11.64 -42.70
C GLU A 366 9.25 10.17 -42.50
N PRO A 367 7.95 9.86 -42.59
CA PRO A 367 7.47 8.49 -42.51
C PRO A 367 8.18 7.61 -43.55
N LYS A 368 8.53 6.38 -43.18
CA LYS A 368 9.02 5.41 -44.16
C LYS A 368 7.99 5.19 -45.25
N ALA A 369 8.45 4.96 -46.48
CA ALA A 369 7.57 4.58 -47.59
C ALA A 369 6.74 3.35 -47.22
N VAL A 370 5.54 3.24 -47.82
CA VAL A 370 4.65 2.08 -47.67
C VAL A 370 5.44 0.79 -47.83
N LEU A 371 5.30 -0.16 -46.90
CA LEU A 371 5.92 -1.47 -46.95
C LEU A 371 5.45 -2.21 -48.21
N LYS A 372 6.19 -2.11 -49.29
CA LYS A 372 5.80 -2.64 -50.62
C LYS A 372 6.27 -4.07 -50.82
N SER A 373 7.42 -4.44 -50.29
CA SER A 373 7.98 -5.77 -50.46
C SER A 373 7.58 -6.71 -49.31
N SER A 374 7.57 -8.02 -49.61
CA SER A 374 7.36 -9.05 -48.61
C SER A 374 8.49 -9.01 -47.56
N SER A 375 9.72 -8.66 -47.98
CA SER A 375 10.87 -8.48 -47.09
C SER A 375 10.67 -7.34 -46.11
N ASP A 376 10.18 -6.17 -46.55
CA ASP A 376 9.92 -5.03 -45.68
C ASP A 376 8.85 -5.36 -44.63
N LYS A 377 7.80 -6.09 -45.05
CA LYS A 377 6.74 -6.55 -44.14
C LYS A 377 7.29 -7.57 -43.12
N ALA A 378 8.11 -8.52 -43.59
CA ALA A 378 8.72 -9.51 -42.73
C ALA A 378 9.65 -8.87 -41.69
N VAL A 379 10.51 -7.90 -42.09
CA VAL A 379 11.37 -7.14 -41.19
C VAL A 379 10.55 -6.32 -40.20
N PHE A 380 9.48 -5.66 -40.64
CA PHE A 380 8.62 -4.86 -39.79
C PHE A 380 7.92 -5.74 -38.73
N TRP A 381 7.21 -6.77 -39.13
CA TRP A 381 6.48 -7.65 -38.24
C TRP A 381 7.42 -8.54 -37.40
N GLY A 382 8.54 -8.96 -37.99
CA GLY A 382 9.59 -9.68 -37.26
C GLY A 382 10.20 -8.82 -36.13
N SER A 383 10.45 -7.53 -36.39
CA SER A 383 10.93 -6.59 -35.36
C SER A 383 9.91 -6.46 -34.23
N TRP A 384 8.61 -6.39 -34.56
CA TRP A 384 7.55 -6.37 -33.56
C TRP A 384 7.50 -7.65 -32.74
N LEU A 385 7.60 -8.81 -33.40
CA LEU A 385 7.63 -10.09 -32.72
C LEU A 385 8.84 -10.17 -31.78
N VAL A 386 10.02 -9.76 -32.27
CA VAL A 386 11.23 -9.73 -31.45
C VAL A 386 11.08 -8.79 -30.26
N ILE A 387 10.49 -7.59 -30.42
CA ILE A 387 10.22 -6.68 -29.32
C ILE A 387 9.25 -7.30 -28.31
N ILE A 388 8.16 -7.94 -28.78
CA ILE A 388 7.20 -8.63 -27.91
C ILE A 388 7.90 -9.77 -27.15
N VAL A 389 8.66 -10.61 -27.86
CA VAL A 389 9.40 -11.72 -27.26
C VAL A 389 10.42 -11.20 -26.25
N ILE A 390 11.23 -10.19 -26.59
CA ILE A 390 12.18 -9.60 -25.66
C ILE A 390 11.43 -8.98 -24.47
N THR A 391 10.31 -8.28 -24.69
CA THR A 391 9.54 -7.69 -23.57
C THR A 391 8.97 -8.76 -22.65
N VAL A 392 8.39 -9.83 -23.21
CA VAL A 392 7.85 -10.94 -22.42
C VAL A 392 8.95 -11.74 -21.74
N PHE A 393 10.07 -12.05 -22.45
CA PHE A 393 11.17 -12.82 -21.88
C PHE A 393 12.14 -12.01 -21.03
N CYS A 394 12.24 -10.69 -21.21
CA CYS A 394 13.03 -9.85 -20.33
C CYS A 394 12.28 -9.40 -19.07
N LEU A 395 10.95 -9.32 -19.10
CA LEU A 395 10.17 -9.13 -17.87
C LEU A 395 10.31 -10.33 -16.91
N VAL A 396 10.41 -11.52 -17.45
CA VAL A 396 10.52 -12.77 -16.67
C VAL A 396 11.88 -12.93 -15.99
N PRO A 397 13.03 -12.73 -16.69
CA PRO A 397 14.33 -12.75 -16.03
C PRO A 397 14.63 -11.47 -15.24
N VAL A 398 14.00 -10.33 -15.54
CA VAL A 398 14.23 -9.10 -14.76
C VAL A 398 13.80 -9.32 -13.32
N ILE A 399 12.78 -10.10 -13.07
CA ILE A 399 12.37 -10.47 -11.70
C ILE A 399 13.28 -11.56 -11.12
N ARG A 400 13.91 -12.42 -11.94
CA ARG A 400 14.97 -13.34 -11.49
C ARG A 400 16.39 -12.81 -11.69
N LEU A 401 16.59 -11.89 -12.64
CA LEU A 401 17.80 -11.07 -12.79
C LEU A 401 17.86 -10.00 -11.71
N ASP A 402 16.73 -9.66 -11.11
CA ASP A 402 16.64 -8.87 -9.91
C ASP A 402 17.61 -9.41 -8.86
N ALA A 403 17.57 -10.68 -8.54
CA ALA A 403 18.54 -11.28 -7.61
C ALA A 403 19.99 -11.20 -8.11
N CYS A 404 20.26 -11.30 -9.43
CA CYS A 404 21.62 -11.21 -9.97
C CYS A 404 22.08 -9.75 -10.12
N VAL A 405 21.21 -8.86 -10.57
CA VAL A 405 21.48 -7.41 -10.65
C VAL A 405 21.54 -6.83 -9.25
N TYR A 406 20.67 -7.25 -8.33
CA TYR A 406 20.76 -6.97 -6.91
C TYR A 406 22.09 -7.40 -6.33
N THR A 407 22.53 -8.64 -6.60
CA THR A 407 23.80 -9.16 -6.10
C THR A 407 24.98 -8.37 -6.68
N ILE A 408 24.99 -8.06 -7.97
CA ILE A 408 26.07 -7.29 -8.61
C ILE A 408 26.05 -5.85 -8.11
N PHE A 409 24.90 -5.21 -8.00
CA PHE A 409 24.77 -3.85 -7.49
C PHE A 409 25.07 -3.78 -5.99
N TYR A 410 24.63 -4.76 -5.21
CA TYR A 410 24.95 -4.90 -3.79
C TYR A 410 26.46 -5.08 -3.58
N VAL A 411 27.13 -5.86 -4.43
CA VAL A 411 28.60 -6.01 -4.39
C VAL A 411 29.28 -4.69 -4.75
N ILE A 412 28.77 -3.93 -5.73
CA ILE A 412 29.35 -2.63 -6.10
C ILE A 412 29.14 -1.60 -4.98
N VAL A 413 27.95 -1.55 -4.39
CA VAL A 413 27.63 -0.63 -3.28
C VAL A 413 28.38 -1.05 -2.02
N PHE A 414 28.45 -2.35 -1.72
CA PHE A 414 29.27 -2.86 -0.61
C PHE A 414 30.75 -2.53 -0.81
N ALA A 415 31.29 -2.73 -2.02
CA ALA A 415 32.66 -2.35 -2.34
C ALA A 415 32.88 -0.83 -2.25
N ALA A 416 31.95 -0.02 -2.71
CA ALA A 416 32.01 1.44 -2.59
C ALA A 416 31.93 1.88 -1.12
N ASN A 417 31.04 1.30 -0.32
CA ASN A 417 30.98 1.55 1.12
C ASN A 417 32.28 1.15 1.85
N PHE A 418 32.83 -0.02 1.46
CA PHE A 418 34.06 -0.54 2.05
C PHE A 418 35.30 0.32 1.68
N ILE A 419 35.36 0.78 0.40
CA ILE A 419 36.51 1.55 -0.10
C ILE A 419 36.43 3.02 0.34
N PHE A 420 35.24 3.61 0.36
CA PHE A 420 35.06 5.04 0.60
C PHE A 420 34.50 5.36 1.98
N HIS A 421 34.22 4.36 2.83
CA HIS A 421 33.58 4.51 4.15
C HIS A 421 32.29 5.34 4.09
N PHE A 422 31.55 5.24 3.00
CA PHE A 422 30.24 5.83 2.89
C PHE A 422 29.26 5.01 3.73
N ASP A 423 28.71 5.60 4.79
CA ASP A 423 27.55 5.05 5.45
C ASP A 423 26.29 5.53 4.72
N PHE A 424 25.80 4.74 3.78
CA PHE A 424 24.57 5.05 3.06
C PHE A 424 23.32 5.02 3.93
N ARG A 425 23.43 4.64 5.21
CA ARG A 425 22.34 4.71 6.19
C ARG A 425 22.10 6.11 6.76
N ILE A 426 22.92 7.09 6.39
CA ILE A 426 22.75 8.50 6.82
C ILE A 426 21.37 9.05 6.42
N TRP A 427 20.73 8.49 5.42
CA TRP A 427 19.45 8.92 4.88
C TRP A 427 18.23 8.63 5.78
N ASN A 428 18.34 7.66 6.67
CA ASN A 428 17.22 7.17 7.47
C ASN A 428 17.06 7.88 8.84
N MET A 429 17.81 8.94 9.09
CA MET A 429 17.97 9.43 10.44
C MET A 429 16.99 10.52 10.91
N SER A 430 16.14 11.09 10.08
CA SER A 430 15.11 12.02 10.56
C SER A 430 14.09 12.44 9.50
N ALA A 431 12.90 12.86 9.93
CA ALA A 431 11.89 13.48 9.07
C ALA A 431 12.40 14.72 8.31
N LYS A 432 13.46 15.38 8.82
CA LYS A 432 14.16 16.48 8.13
C LYS A 432 14.91 16.01 6.89
N VAL A 433 15.26 14.73 6.84
CA VAL A 433 15.94 14.07 5.71
C VAL A 433 14.94 13.56 4.67
N PHE A 434 13.63 13.64 4.95
CA PHE A 434 12.57 13.16 4.06
C PHE A 434 12.73 13.61 2.61
N ILE A 435 13.02 14.88 2.36
CA ILE A 435 13.22 15.40 1.00
C ILE A 435 14.46 14.76 0.36
N ALA A 436 15.52 14.57 1.13
CA ALA A 436 16.76 13.96 0.65
C ALA A 436 16.54 12.46 0.36
N ASP A 437 15.85 11.74 1.24
CA ASP A 437 15.52 10.32 1.06
C ASP A 437 14.66 10.11 -0.16
N LYS A 438 13.58 10.86 -0.30
CA LYS A 438 12.73 10.81 -1.49
C LYS A 438 13.48 11.22 -2.77
N LEU A 439 14.45 12.13 -2.67
CA LEU A 439 15.32 12.49 -3.78
C LEU A 439 16.26 11.33 -4.16
N VAL A 440 16.82 10.62 -3.19
CA VAL A 440 17.65 9.44 -3.43
C VAL A 440 16.82 8.35 -4.11
N MET A 441 15.69 7.98 -3.58
CA MET A 441 14.75 7.05 -4.23
C MET A 441 14.42 7.50 -5.66
N PHE A 442 14.13 8.77 -5.84
CA PHE A 442 13.85 9.32 -7.17
C PHE A 442 15.01 9.11 -8.14
N ILE A 443 16.26 9.36 -7.70
CA ILE A 443 17.47 9.18 -8.51
C ILE A 443 17.68 7.69 -8.83
N GLU A 444 17.43 6.79 -7.90
CA GLU A 444 17.57 5.35 -8.07
C GLU A 444 16.53 4.78 -9.05
N TYR A 445 15.27 5.16 -8.90
CA TYR A 445 14.19 4.64 -9.74
C TYR A 445 14.10 5.27 -11.12
N LEU A 446 14.54 6.53 -11.27
CA LEU A 446 14.44 7.27 -12.53
C LEU A 446 15.11 6.55 -13.73
N PRO A 447 16.33 5.96 -13.63
CA PRO A 447 16.93 5.21 -14.73
C PRO A 447 16.14 4.00 -15.18
N TRP A 448 15.51 3.28 -14.24
CA TRP A 448 14.66 2.11 -14.52
C TRP A 448 13.41 2.52 -15.29
N PHE A 449 12.70 3.52 -14.78
CA PHE A 449 11.53 4.04 -15.49
C PHE A 449 11.93 4.67 -16.82
N MET A 450 13.11 5.31 -16.90
CA MET A 450 13.64 5.84 -18.17
C MET A 450 13.80 4.72 -19.20
N PHE A 451 14.33 3.57 -18.81
CA PHE A 451 14.47 2.40 -19.69
C PHE A 451 13.11 1.96 -20.25
N PHE A 452 12.12 1.74 -19.37
CA PHE A 452 10.78 1.35 -19.80
C PHE A 452 10.09 2.41 -20.66
N MET A 453 10.23 3.68 -20.30
CA MET A 453 9.62 4.78 -21.04
C MET A 453 10.29 5.03 -22.39
N VAL A 454 11.56 4.70 -22.55
CA VAL A 454 12.23 4.70 -23.86
C VAL A 454 11.62 3.63 -24.78
N ILE A 455 11.42 2.42 -24.26
CA ILE A 455 10.75 1.34 -25.01
C ILE A 455 9.34 1.75 -25.40
N GLN A 456 8.56 2.25 -24.43
CA GLN A 456 7.19 2.73 -24.67
C GLN A 456 7.17 3.85 -25.71
N SER A 457 8.08 4.82 -25.62
CA SER A 457 8.19 5.93 -26.57
C SER A 457 8.60 5.46 -27.97
N LEU A 458 9.52 4.49 -28.05
CA LEU A 458 9.91 3.87 -29.31
C LEU A 458 8.73 3.17 -29.97
N VAL A 459 8.03 2.32 -29.24
CA VAL A 459 6.83 1.60 -29.74
C VAL A 459 5.75 2.58 -30.19
N THR A 460 5.42 3.57 -29.36
CA THR A 460 4.39 4.57 -29.66
C THR A 460 4.71 5.40 -30.89
N ASN A 461 5.97 5.72 -31.14
CA ASN A 461 6.33 6.64 -32.22
C ASN A 461 6.80 5.95 -33.50
N THR A 462 7.31 4.71 -33.45
CA THR A 462 7.69 3.94 -34.66
C THR A 462 6.52 3.31 -35.38
N SER A 463 5.49 2.85 -34.65
CA SER A 463 4.27 2.27 -35.26
C SER A 463 3.52 3.25 -36.18
N ASN A 464 3.72 4.53 -36.00
CA ASN A 464 3.02 5.61 -36.69
C ASN A 464 3.77 6.15 -37.93
N ARG A 465 4.80 5.45 -38.42
CA ARG A 465 5.65 5.94 -39.52
C ARG A 465 5.38 5.29 -40.86
N ILE A 466 4.23 4.67 -41.04
CA ILE A 466 3.84 4.12 -42.36
C ILE A 466 3.23 5.24 -43.16
N ALA A 467 3.84 5.57 -44.30
CA ALA A 467 3.35 6.60 -45.21
C ALA A 467 1.96 6.21 -45.78
N GLY A 468 1.07 7.18 -45.82
CA GLY A 468 -0.30 7.00 -46.39
C GLY A 468 -1.36 6.67 -45.35
N GLN A 469 -1.03 6.42 -44.07
CA GLN A 469 -2.04 6.32 -43.01
C GLN A 469 -2.41 7.70 -42.50
N LYS A 470 -3.70 8.03 -42.50
CA LYS A 470 -4.21 9.19 -41.77
C LYS A 470 -4.09 8.92 -40.30
N HIS A 471 -3.27 9.70 -39.61
CA HIS A 471 -3.15 9.62 -38.15
C HIS A 471 -4.44 10.07 -37.49
N ASN A 472 -5.20 9.11 -37.00
CA ASN A 472 -6.21 9.37 -36.00
C ASN A 472 -5.54 9.11 -34.62
N LEU A 473 -5.24 10.20 -33.90
CA LEU A 473 -4.61 10.14 -32.58
C LEU A 473 -5.39 9.22 -31.63
N LEU A 474 -6.73 9.27 -31.67
CA LEU A 474 -7.59 8.46 -30.83
C LEU A 474 -7.43 6.96 -31.11
N ILE A 475 -7.43 6.55 -32.39
CA ILE A 475 -7.25 5.14 -32.78
C ILE A 475 -5.85 4.64 -32.35
N ASN A 476 -4.83 5.45 -32.53
CA ASN A 476 -3.47 5.10 -32.10
C ASN A 476 -3.35 4.97 -30.59
N VAL A 477 -3.95 5.88 -29.86
CA VAL A 477 -3.99 5.83 -28.38
C VAL A 477 -4.72 4.58 -27.91
N ILE A 478 -5.90 4.30 -28.44
CA ILE A 478 -6.69 3.10 -28.09
C ILE A 478 -5.90 1.83 -28.44
N GLY A 479 -5.34 1.73 -29.65
CA GLY A 479 -4.61 0.54 -30.09
C GLY A 479 -3.35 0.28 -29.25
N ASN A 480 -2.56 1.31 -28.93
CA ASN A 480 -1.38 1.17 -28.08
C ASN A 480 -1.78 0.84 -26.63
N THR A 481 -2.84 1.44 -26.11
CA THR A 481 -3.34 1.16 -24.76
C THR A 481 -3.83 -0.29 -24.65
N LEU A 482 -4.58 -0.79 -25.64
CA LEU A 482 -5.01 -2.18 -25.68
C LEU A 482 -3.82 -3.14 -25.80
N GLY A 483 -2.81 -2.81 -26.61
CA GLY A 483 -1.59 -3.61 -26.74
C GLY A 483 -0.84 -3.69 -25.41
N LEU A 484 -0.66 -2.58 -24.71
CA LEU A 484 -0.03 -2.54 -23.40
C LEU A 484 -0.86 -3.26 -22.32
N LEU A 485 -2.19 -3.18 -22.38
CA LEU A 485 -3.06 -3.93 -21.50
C LEU A 485 -2.89 -5.44 -21.69
N ILE A 486 -2.91 -5.92 -22.94
CA ILE A 486 -2.71 -7.34 -23.25
C ILE A 486 -1.36 -7.81 -22.74
N ILE A 487 -0.29 -7.05 -22.99
CA ILE A 487 1.06 -7.36 -22.49
C ILE A 487 1.08 -7.34 -20.97
N GLY A 488 0.45 -6.34 -20.34
CA GLY A 488 0.36 -6.20 -18.89
C GLY A 488 -0.37 -7.39 -18.25
N VAL A 489 -1.52 -7.77 -18.79
CA VAL A 489 -2.29 -8.94 -18.32
C VAL A 489 -1.48 -10.24 -18.50
N PHE A 490 -0.79 -10.40 -19.63
CA PHE A 490 0.06 -11.58 -19.86
C PHE A 490 1.24 -11.63 -18.92
N ALA A 491 1.94 -10.51 -18.73
CA ALA A 491 3.08 -10.40 -17.81
C ALA A 491 2.64 -10.66 -16.37
N TYR A 492 1.55 -10.03 -15.93
CA TYR A 492 0.98 -10.22 -14.61
C TYR A 492 0.57 -11.69 -14.39
N THR A 493 -0.16 -12.29 -15.35
CA THR A 493 -0.54 -13.71 -15.30
C THR A 493 0.67 -14.61 -15.18
N TYR A 494 1.71 -14.39 -16.00
CA TYR A 494 2.91 -15.21 -15.99
C TYR A 494 3.69 -15.07 -14.67
N LEU A 495 3.83 -13.85 -14.17
CA LEU A 495 4.56 -13.57 -12.93
C LEU A 495 3.93 -14.25 -11.72
N PHE A 496 2.61 -14.24 -11.65
CA PHE A 496 1.89 -14.79 -10.50
C PHE A 496 1.55 -16.28 -10.66
N THR A 497 1.59 -16.87 -11.86
CA THR A 497 1.31 -18.30 -12.05
C THR A 497 2.54 -19.20 -11.96
N THR A 498 3.75 -18.67 -12.05
CA THR A 498 4.99 -19.48 -12.04
C THR A 498 5.60 -19.70 -10.65
N GLY A 499 5.03 -19.16 -9.59
CA GLY A 499 5.58 -19.30 -8.24
C GLY A 499 4.53 -19.39 -7.13
N VAL A 500 3.26 -19.22 -7.43
CA VAL A 500 2.17 -19.20 -6.46
C VAL A 500 1.08 -20.12 -6.98
N SER A 501 0.56 -20.96 -6.10
CA SER A 501 -0.64 -21.77 -6.35
C SER A 501 -1.86 -20.84 -6.45
N PHE A 502 -2.00 -20.14 -7.56
CA PHE A 502 -3.25 -19.48 -7.85
C PHE A 502 -4.30 -20.51 -8.20
N PRO A 503 -5.50 -20.45 -7.61
CA PRO A 503 -6.61 -21.23 -8.12
C PRO A 503 -6.75 -20.93 -9.61
N ALA A 504 -6.78 -21.97 -10.44
CA ALA A 504 -6.83 -21.85 -11.91
C ALA A 504 -8.05 -21.03 -12.44
N TRP A 505 -8.97 -20.68 -11.56
CA TRP A 505 -10.20 -19.94 -11.84
C TRP A 505 -10.20 -18.47 -11.37
N ALA A 506 -9.13 -17.99 -10.68
CA ALA A 506 -8.99 -16.56 -10.48
C ALA A 506 -9.11 -15.90 -11.85
N SER A 507 -10.28 -15.37 -12.12
CA SER A 507 -10.74 -15.20 -13.48
C SER A 507 -9.85 -14.19 -14.20
N ALA A 508 -9.68 -14.35 -15.51
CA ALA A 508 -8.97 -13.37 -16.34
C ALA A 508 -9.56 -11.95 -16.17
N TRP A 509 -10.81 -11.85 -15.76
CA TRP A 509 -11.51 -10.59 -15.50
C TRP A 509 -11.03 -9.88 -14.24
N ASP A 510 -10.74 -10.60 -13.15
CA ASP A 510 -10.23 -9.98 -11.92
C ASP A 510 -8.84 -9.39 -12.16
N ARG A 511 -8.03 -10.07 -12.95
CA ARG A 511 -6.70 -9.57 -13.38
C ARG A 511 -6.80 -8.39 -14.32
N VAL A 512 -7.79 -8.36 -15.21
CA VAL A 512 -8.09 -7.18 -16.04
C VAL A 512 -8.51 -6.01 -15.17
N ALA A 513 -9.34 -6.24 -14.15
CA ALA A 513 -9.75 -5.19 -13.22
C ALA A 513 -8.56 -4.61 -12.44
N GLN A 514 -7.59 -5.42 -12.03
CA GLN A 514 -6.36 -4.97 -11.37
C GLN A 514 -5.45 -4.14 -12.29
N VAL A 515 -5.36 -4.51 -13.57
CA VAL A 515 -4.53 -3.78 -14.54
C VAL A 515 -5.24 -2.52 -15.06
N PHE A 516 -6.58 -2.44 -14.96
CA PHE A 516 -7.38 -1.35 -15.49
C PHE A 516 -6.96 0.05 -14.97
N PRO A 517 -6.66 0.29 -13.68
CA PRO A 517 -6.17 1.59 -13.22
C PRO A 517 -4.87 2.00 -13.91
N PHE A 518 -3.98 1.06 -14.22
CA PHE A 518 -2.74 1.34 -14.93
C PHE A 518 -2.98 1.77 -16.39
N MET A 519 -4.13 1.43 -16.98
CA MET A 519 -4.49 1.92 -18.32
C MET A 519 -4.61 3.44 -18.38
N LEU A 520 -5.11 4.08 -17.33
CA LEU A 520 -5.23 5.54 -17.29
C LEU A 520 -3.85 6.21 -17.31
N TYR A 521 -2.87 5.62 -16.63
CA TYR A 521 -1.48 6.08 -16.66
C TYR A 521 -0.84 5.83 -18.02
N THR A 522 -1.03 4.65 -18.61
CA THR A 522 -0.50 4.35 -19.94
C THR A 522 -1.08 5.28 -21.01
N LEU A 523 -2.36 5.61 -20.92
CA LEU A 523 -3.02 6.57 -21.81
C LEU A 523 -2.35 7.94 -21.76
N ALA A 524 -2.13 8.47 -20.56
CA ALA A 524 -1.47 9.76 -20.37
C ALA A 524 -0.03 9.73 -20.91
N THR A 525 0.75 8.70 -20.59
CA THR A 525 2.13 8.56 -21.04
C THR A 525 2.27 8.42 -22.55
N ILE A 526 1.33 7.71 -23.21
CA ILE A 526 1.28 7.60 -24.67
C ILE A 526 1.03 8.98 -25.32
N ILE A 527 0.08 9.75 -24.79
CA ILE A 527 -0.23 11.10 -25.29
C ILE A 527 0.99 12.02 -25.14
N ILE A 528 1.62 12.00 -23.97
CA ILE A 528 2.82 12.82 -23.67
C ILE A 528 3.97 12.43 -24.60
N SER A 529 4.27 11.13 -24.71
CA SER A 529 5.33 10.62 -25.58
C SER A 529 5.12 11.07 -27.02
N ARG A 530 3.89 10.93 -27.53
CA ARG A 530 3.56 11.33 -28.90
C ARG A 530 3.71 12.83 -29.12
N ARG A 531 3.22 13.66 -28.19
CA ARG A 531 3.32 15.12 -28.29
C ARG A 531 4.74 15.64 -28.19
N CYS A 532 5.56 15.02 -27.35
CA CYS A 532 6.99 15.34 -27.27
C CYS A 532 7.70 14.98 -28.60
N PHE A 533 7.44 13.80 -29.15
CA PHE A 533 8.02 13.38 -30.42
C PHE A 533 7.62 14.31 -31.59
N GLU A 534 6.34 14.71 -31.70
CA GLU A 534 5.89 15.68 -32.70
C GLU A 534 6.60 17.02 -32.62
N LYS A 535 7.16 17.38 -31.44
CA LYS A 535 7.85 18.63 -31.22
C LYS A 535 9.38 18.54 -31.38
N THR A 536 9.95 17.44 -30.96
CA THR A 536 11.42 17.30 -30.87
C THR A 536 12.00 16.38 -31.93
N GLY A 537 11.17 15.55 -32.56
CA GLY A 537 11.63 14.48 -33.46
C GLY A 537 12.38 13.36 -32.73
N SER A 538 12.43 13.41 -31.40
CA SER A 538 13.20 12.51 -30.55
C SER A 538 12.28 11.69 -29.63
N ILE A 539 12.55 10.39 -29.53
CA ILE A 539 11.86 9.50 -28.57
C ILE A 539 12.27 9.79 -27.12
N TRP A 540 13.49 10.32 -26.91
CA TRP A 540 14.07 10.53 -25.60
C TRP A 540 13.33 11.58 -24.77
N THR A 541 12.85 12.65 -25.40
CA THR A 541 12.15 13.73 -24.68
C THR A 541 10.86 13.22 -24.03
N GLY A 542 10.07 12.43 -24.77
CA GLY A 542 8.84 11.85 -24.23
C GLY A 542 9.12 10.80 -23.16
N ALA A 543 10.14 9.97 -23.36
CA ALA A 543 10.58 9.00 -22.39
C ALA A 543 11.02 9.66 -21.09
N PHE A 544 11.84 10.72 -21.16
CA PHE A 544 12.29 11.44 -19.97
C PHE A 544 11.12 12.07 -19.19
N VAL A 545 10.21 12.75 -19.88
CA VAL A 545 9.05 13.38 -19.23
C VAL A 545 8.18 12.34 -18.53
N ASN A 546 7.90 11.23 -19.21
CA ASN A 546 7.09 10.16 -18.64
C ASN A 546 7.79 9.47 -17.47
N SER A 547 9.08 9.16 -17.58
CA SER A 547 9.83 8.55 -16.49
C SER A 547 9.88 9.46 -15.27
N PHE A 548 10.06 10.76 -15.47
CA PHE A 548 10.05 11.73 -14.38
C PHE A 548 8.68 11.74 -13.65
N ILE A 549 7.58 11.80 -14.40
CA ILE A 549 6.21 11.81 -13.83
C ILE A 549 5.95 10.50 -13.07
N VAL A 550 6.24 9.35 -13.68
CA VAL A 550 5.97 8.03 -13.08
C VAL A 550 6.84 7.80 -11.85
N THR A 551 8.13 8.19 -11.91
CA THR A 551 9.02 8.09 -10.75
C THR A 551 8.54 8.97 -9.60
N MET A 552 8.15 10.22 -9.87
CA MET A 552 7.59 11.10 -8.84
C MET A 552 6.35 10.51 -8.20
N MET A 553 5.45 9.95 -8.99
CA MET A 553 4.23 9.31 -8.49
C MET A 553 4.56 8.10 -7.61
N LEU A 554 5.49 7.25 -8.03
CA LEU A 554 5.91 6.10 -7.25
C LEU A 554 6.51 6.53 -5.91
N VAL A 555 7.51 7.40 -5.97
CA VAL A 555 8.29 7.85 -4.80
C VAL A 555 7.43 8.56 -3.77
N THR A 556 6.37 9.27 -4.18
CA THR A 556 5.43 9.94 -3.25
C THR A 556 4.41 9.00 -2.63
N ASN A 557 4.21 7.81 -3.18
CA ASN A 557 3.17 6.87 -2.74
C ASN A 557 3.72 5.52 -2.24
N THR A 558 5.03 5.38 -2.14
CA THR A 558 5.66 4.15 -1.64
C THR A 558 6.46 4.42 -0.37
N SER A 559 6.67 3.37 0.40
CA SER A 559 7.61 3.34 1.51
C SER A 559 9.03 3.68 1.05
N ASN A 560 9.93 3.94 2.00
CA ASN A 560 11.35 4.11 1.73
C ASN A 560 12.00 2.78 1.34
N PHE A 561 11.52 2.15 0.28
CA PHE A 561 12.10 0.95 -0.27
C PHE A 561 13.25 1.34 -1.20
N TYR A 562 14.46 1.24 -0.69
CA TYR A 562 15.66 1.50 -1.47
C TYR A 562 16.02 0.29 -2.31
N LEU A 563 16.26 0.48 -3.61
CA LEU A 563 16.78 -0.57 -4.50
C LEU A 563 18.18 -1.03 -4.08
N LEU A 564 18.88 -0.23 -3.32
CA LEU A 564 20.26 -0.46 -2.91
C LEU A 564 20.44 -0.77 -1.41
N GLY A 565 19.35 -1.03 -0.68
CA GLY A 565 19.32 -1.52 0.71
C GLY A 565 19.44 -0.46 1.75
#